data_2f70196a9673226fbcb6d02bec20e930
#
_entry.id   2f70196a9673226fbcb6d02bec20e930
#
_cell.length_a   1.000
_cell.length_b   1.000
_cell.length_c   1.000
_cell.angle_alpha   90.00
_cell.angle_beta   90.00
_cell.angle_gamma   90.00
#
_symmetry.space_group_name_H-M   'P 1'
#
loop_
_entity.id
_entity.type
_entity.pdbx_description
1 polymer ?
#
loop_
_entity_poly.entity_id
_entity_poly.type
_entity_poly.pdbx_seq_one_letter_code
_entity_poly.pdbx_strand_id
1 'polypeptide(L)'
;MWSLGSTLFMLLFAGVPIGISLAGATAIGVLFDDFLTYSTLFEAFFSFLTKYTLVAIPFFIYAGFLMERTGLVAGLFRFADSLVGWVPGGFAYATLLAAVLFGAISGSSTAMAAAMSVIAYPELVKRGYPKWMAAGVIASAGGIALLIPPSITLILFGVITEISIIDLFFAGIVPGIMLAILSLIHI
;
A
#
# COMPACT_ATOMS: atom_id res chain seq x y z
N MET A 1 1.43 29.17 3.56
CA MET A 1 1.97 27.78 3.56
C MET A 1 2.38 27.29 4.95
N TRP A 2 3.06 28.08 5.79
CA TRP A 2 3.45 27.67 7.14
C TRP A 2 2.25 27.41 8.07
N SER A 3 1.17 28.18 7.94
CA SER A 3 -0.07 28.02 8.71
C SER A 3 -0.73 26.66 8.47
N LEU A 4 -0.78 26.19 7.23
CA LEU A 4 -1.34 24.88 6.86
C LEU A 4 -0.53 23.72 7.49
N GLY A 5 0.81 23.79 7.38
CA GLY A 5 1.69 22.77 7.97
C GLY A 5 1.58 22.73 9.50
N SER A 6 1.66 23.91 10.17
CA SER A 6 1.56 23.98 11.63
C SER A 6 0.21 23.50 12.15
N THR A 7 -0.88 23.84 11.50
CA THR A 7 -2.23 23.40 11.89
C THR A 7 -2.39 21.90 11.71
N LEU A 8 -1.87 21.34 10.61
CA LEU A 8 -1.89 19.89 10.37
C LEU A 8 -1.16 19.13 11.49
N PHE A 9 0.07 19.53 11.80
CA PHE A 9 0.83 18.88 12.88
C PHE A 9 0.15 19.05 14.23
N MET A 10 -0.40 20.22 14.54
CA MET A 10 -1.12 20.48 15.79
C MET A 10 -2.31 19.54 15.94
N LEU A 11 -3.11 19.34 14.89
CA LEU A 11 -4.27 18.44 14.90
C LEU A 11 -3.84 16.97 15.02
N LEU A 12 -2.76 16.56 14.35
CA LEU A 12 -2.22 15.21 14.45
C LEU A 12 -1.70 14.92 15.86
N PHE A 13 -0.97 15.84 16.48
CA PHE A 13 -0.51 15.68 17.85
C PHE A 13 -1.64 15.71 18.88
N ALA A 14 -2.75 16.38 18.57
CA ALA A 14 -3.97 16.32 19.38
C ALA A 14 -4.74 14.99 19.23
N GLY A 15 -4.26 14.04 18.43
CA GLY A 15 -4.89 12.73 18.22
C GLY A 15 -6.09 12.76 17.27
N VAL A 16 -6.28 13.83 16.50
CA VAL A 16 -7.35 13.92 15.51
C VAL A 16 -7.06 12.98 14.33
N PRO A 17 -8.05 12.21 13.83
CA PRO A 17 -7.88 11.34 12.68
C PRO A 17 -7.31 12.08 11.47
N ILE A 18 -6.37 11.46 10.73
CA ILE A 18 -5.59 12.10 9.67
C ILE A 18 -6.46 12.78 8.59
N GLY A 19 -7.58 12.15 8.21
CA GLY A 19 -8.51 12.72 7.22
C GLY A 19 -9.14 14.03 7.68
N ILE A 20 -9.55 14.10 8.97
CA ILE A 20 -10.11 15.31 9.58
C ILE A 20 -9.03 16.36 9.77
N SER A 21 -7.81 15.93 10.15
CA SER A 21 -6.65 16.84 10.30
C SER A 21 -6.28 17.49 8.97
N LEU A 22 -6.27 16.74 7.88
CA LEU A 22 -6.01 17.25 6.52
C LEU A 22 -7.11 18.24 6.09
N ALA A 23 -8.38 17.87 6.23
CA ALA A 23 -9.50 18.74 5.87
C ALA A 23 -9.51 20.02 6.73
N GLY A 24 -9.31 19.90 8.04
CA GLY A 24 -9.27 21.02 8.96
C GLY A 24 -8.09 21.95 8.69
N ALA A 25 -6.89 21.41 8.47
CA ALA A 25 -5.72 22.19 8.14
C ALA A 25 -5.91 22.95 6.83
N THR A 26 -6.50 22.32 5.81
CA THR A 26 -6.79 22.98 4.54
C THR A 26 -7.84 24.08 4.71
N ALA A 27 -8.92 23.81 5.44
CA ALA A 27 -9.96 24.80 5.70
C ALA A 27 -9.44 26.03 6.47
N ILE A 28 -8.56 25.82 7.45
CA ILE A 28 -7.92 26.91 8.19
C ILE A 28 -6.88 27.60 7.28
N GLY A 29 -6.16 26.87 6.44
CA GLY A 29 -5.21 27.43 5.50
C GLY A 29 -5.81 28.45 4.53
N VAL A 30 -7.06 28.20 4.09
CA VAL A 30 -7.80 29.14 3.22
C VAL A 30 -8.05 30.50 3.89
N LEU A 31 -8.19 30.56 5.23
CA LEU A 31 -8.35 31.83 5.96
C LEU A 31 -7.11 32.73 5.93
N PHE A 32 -5.94 32.15 5.65
CA PHE A 32 -4.66 32.85 5.61
C PHE A 32 -4.11 33.02 4.19
N ASP A 33 -4.92 32.69 3.18
CA ASP A 33 -4.53 32.75 1.76
C ASP A 33 -5.50 33.68 1.01
N ASP A 34 -4.94 34.77 0.44
CA ASP A 34 -5.73 35.78 -0.26
C ASP A 34 -6.27 35.31 -1.62
N PHE A 35 -5.74 34.20 -2.17
CA PHE A 35 -6.10 33.69 -3.49
C PHE A 35 -7.07 32.50 -3.41
N LEU A 36 -7.16 31.82 -2.27
CA LEU A 36 -8.01 30.66 -2.09
C LEU A 36 -9.33 31.03 -1.41
N THR A 37 -10.42 30.57 -1.98
CA THR A 37 -11.76 30.74 -1.42
C THR A 37 -12.34 29.37 -1.04
N TYR A 38 -13.26 29.33 -0.08
CA TYR A 38 -13.95 28.07 0.25
C TYR A 38 -14.68 27.47 -0.95
N SER A 39 -15.20 28.27 -1.89
CA SER A 39 -15.81 27.76 -3.13
C SER A 39 -14.80 27.00 -3.98
N THR A 40 -13.58 27.52 -4.17
CA THR A 40 -12.53 26.83 -4.92
C THR A 40 -12.08 25.53 -4.23
N LEU A 41 -12.06 25.50 -2.89
CA LEU A 41 -11.79 24.29 -2.13
C LEU A 41 -12.87 23.22 -2.37
N PHE A 42 -14.17 23.60 -2.30
CA PHE A 42 -15.25 22.67 -2.55
C PHE A 42 -15.28 22.19 -3.99
N GLU A 43 -15.07 23.07 -4.96
CA GLU A 43 -14.98 22.70 -6.38
C GLU A 43 -13.84 21.71 -6.64
N ALA A 44 -12.64 21.95 -6.08
CA ALA A 44 -11.52 21.04 -6.19
C ALA A 44 -11.82 19.68 -5.55
N PHE A 45 -12.46 19.67 -4.38
CA PHE A 45 -12.85 18.43 -3.70
C PHE A 45 -13.85 17.61 -4.52
N PHE A 46 -14.92 18.23 -5.01
CA PHE A 46 -15.91 17.54 -5.85
C PHE A 46 -15.35 17.11 -7.20
N SER A 47 -14.55 17.95 -7.84
CA SER A 47 -13.85 17.61 -9.07
C SER A 47 -12.94 16.39 -8.90
N PHE A 48 -12.23 16.31 -7.78
CA PHE A 48 -11.41 15.14 -7.45
C PHE A 48 -12.29 13.90 -7.26
N LEU A 49 -13.35 13.97 -6.46
CA LEU A 49 -14.22 12.82 -6.15
C LEU A 49 -14.96 12.28 -7.37
N THR A 50 -15.23 13.11 -8.37
CA THR A 50 -15.93 12.73 -9.60
C THR A 50 -15.00 12.12 -10.65
N LYS A 51 -13.68 12.08 -10.42
CA LYS A 51 -12.76 11.42 -11.36
C LYS A 51 -13.06 9.93 -11.44
N TYR A 52 -13.45 9.47 -12.62
CA TYR A 52 -13.85 8.08 -12.88
C TYR A 52 -12.80 7.05 -12.44
N THR A 53 -11.55 7.39 -12.56
CA THR A 53 -10.41 6.52 -12.16
C THR A 53 -10.42 6.11 -10.68
N LEU A 54 -11.00 6.97 -9.81
CA LEU A 54 -11.11 6.65 -8.38
C LEU A 54 -12.06 5.47 -8.10
N VAL A 55 -12.96 5.16 -9.03
CA VAL A 55 -13.86 4.00 -8.91
C VAL A 55 -13.07 2.68 -8.87
N ALA A 56 -11.88 2.63 -9.46
CA ALA A 56 -11.02 1.45 -9.39
C ALA A 56 -10.62 1.09 -7.94
N ILE A 57 -10.43 2.07 -7.06
CA ILE A 57 -9.96 1.85 -5.69
C ILE A 57 -10.87 0.94 -4.87
N PRO A 58 -12.19 1.22 -4.73
CA PRO A 58 -13.08 0.34 -3.99
C PRO A 58 -13.18 -1.06 -4.60
N PHE A 59 -13.08 -1.21 -5.92
CA PHE A 59 -13.06 -2.52 -6.55
C PHE A 59 -11.80 -3.31 -6.23
N PHE A 60 -10.62 -2.68 -6.21
CA PHE A 60 -9.38 -3.34 -5.79
C PHE A 60 -9.42 -3.75 -4.30
N ILE A 61 -9.91 -2.88 -3.43
CA ILE A 61 -10.09 -3.19 -2.01
C ILE A 61 -11.04 -4.39 -1.85
N TYR A 62 -12.15 -4.38 -2.57
CA TYR A 62 -13.13 -5.47 -2.53
C TYR A 62 -12.55 -6.79 -3.08
N ALA A 63 -11.80 -6.73 -4.18
CA ALA A 63 -11.13 -7.90 -4.73
C ALA A 63 -10.10 -8.49 -3.74
N GLY A 64 -9.28 -7.66 -3.10
CA GLY A 64 -8.35 -8.08 -2.05
C GLY A 64 -9.05 -8.77 -0.87
N PHE A 65 -10.15 -8.19 -0.41
CA PHE A 65 -10.99 -8.77 0.66
C PHE A 65 -11.58 -10.12 0.26
N LEU A 66 -12.09 -10.24 -0.97
CA LEU A 66 -12.60 -11.52 -1.48
C LEU A 66 -11.52 -12.58 -1.54
N MET A 67 -10.33 -12.25 -2.02
CA MET A 67 -9.20 -13.18 -2.08
C MET A 67 -8.80 -13.69 -0.70
N GLU A 68 -8.81 -12.83 0.30
CA GLU A 68 -8.55 -13.22 1.69
C GLU A 68 -9.61 -14.19 2.19
N ARG A 69 -10.89 -13.87 2.01
CA ARG A 69 -12.03 -14.67 2.48
C ARG A 69 -12.20 -16.01 1.77
N THR A 70 -11.84 -16.09 0.51
CA THR A 70 -11.94 -17.31 -0.30
C THR A 70 -10.75 -18.26 -0.13
N GLY A 71 -9.72 -17.88 0.64
CA GLY A 71 -8.52 -18.68 0.83
C GLY A 71 -7.55 -18.67 -0.36
N LEU A 72 -7.77 -17.81 -1.34
CA LEU A 72 -6.86 -17.63 -2.49
C LEU A 72 -5.47 -17.20 -2.05
N VAL A 73 -5.36 -16.41 -1.00
CA VAL A 73 -4.06 -16.00 -0.44
C VAL A 73 -3.25 -17.22 0.02
N ALA A 74 -3.90 -18.17 0.69
CA ALA A 74 -3.27 -19.43 1.08
C ALA A 74 -2.89 -20.29 -0.15
N GLY A 75 -3.67 -20.20 -1.23
CA GLY A 75 -3.36 -20.82 -2.52
C GLY A 75 -2.11 -20.22 -3.17
N LEU A 76 -2.02 -18.90 -3.21
CA LEU A 76 -0.82 -18.18 -3.70
C LEU A 76 0.42 -18.53 -2.89
N PHE A 77 0.28 -18.66 -1.58
CA PHE A 77 1.37 -19.08 -0.70
C PHE A 77 1.86 -20.48 -1.05
N ARG A 78 0.94 -21.46 -1.18
CA ARG A 78 1.31 -22.84 -1.58
C ARG A 78 1.97 -22.88 -2.97
N PHE A 79 1.47 -22.08 -3.90
CA PHE A 79 2.09 -21.94 -5.22
C PHE A 79 3.53 -21.39 -5.11
N ALA A 80 3.73 -20.31 -4.36
CA ALA A 80 5.07 -19.75 -4.14
C ALA A 80 6.02 -20.74 -3.45
N ASP A 81 5.53 -21.47 -2.43
CA ASP A 81 6.31 -22.51 -1.73
C ASP A 81 6.70 -23.65 -2.65
N SER A 82 5.86 -24.04 -3.59
CA SER A 82 6.18 -25.06 -4.59
C SER A 82 7.29 -24.63 -5.56
N LEU A 83 7.43 -23.32 -5.81
CA LEU A 83 8.44 -22.78 -6.72
C LEU A 83 9.82 -22.62 -6.06
N VAL A 84 9.84 -22.17 -4.81
CA VAL A 84 11.11 -21.77 -4.15
C VAL A 84 11.34 -22.45 -2.79
N GLY A 85 10.38 -23.23 -2.29
CA GLY A 85 10.44 -23.84 -0.97
C GLY A 85 11.55 -24.89 -0.78
N TRP A 86 12.09 -25.42 -1.87
CA TRP A 86 13.18 -26.41 -1.88
C TRP A 86 14.57 -25.81 -1.67
N VAL A 87 14.72 -24.48 -1.78
CA VAL A 87 15.99 -23.77 -1.54
C VAL A 87 16.21 -23.56 -0.04
N PRO A 88 17.46 -23.57 0.45
CA PRO A 88 17.73 -23.14 1.85
C PRO A 88 17.14 -21.74 2.12
N GLY A 89 16.35 -21.60 3.17
CA GLY A 89 15.58 -20.37 3.41
C GLY A 89 14.30 -20.24 2.55
N GLY A 90 13.96 -21.25 1.77
CA GLY A 90 12.89 -21.23 0.74
C GLY A 90 11.53 -20.79 1.27
N PHE A 91 11.20 -21.07 2.55
CA PHE A 91 9.92 -20.63 3.10
C PHE A 91 9.81 -19.12 3.27
N ALA A 92 10.92 -18.44 3.60
CA ALA A 92 10.95 -16.97 3.64
C ALA A 92 10.86 -16.38 2.22
N TYR A 93 11.51 -16.98 1.24
CA TYR A 93 11.38 -16.62 -0.18
C TYR A 93 9.95 -16.83 -0.68
N ALA A 94 9.33 -17.96 -0.34
CA ALA A 94 7.93 -18.23 -0.67
C ALA A 94 6.99 -17.19 -0.05
N THR A 95 7.25 -16.79 1.20
CA THR A 95 6.50 -15.75 1.90
C THR A 95 6.60 -14.42 1.15
N LEU A 96 7.81 -14.00 0.78
CA LEU A 96 8.02 -12.76 0.04
C LEU A 96 7.32 -12.81 -1.33
N LEU A 97 7.49 -13.90 -2.08
CA LEU A 97 6.87 -14.07 -3.39
C LEU A 97 5.34 -14.06 -3.31
N ALA A 98 4.76 -14.81 -2.38
CA ALA A 98 3.31 -14.84 -2.15
C ALA A 98 2.76 -13.46 -1.75
N ALA A 99 3.49 -12.76 -0.87
CA ALA A 99 3.13 -11.41 -0.43
C ALA A 99 3.18 -10.41 -1.57
N VAL A 100 4.19 -10.47 -2.42
CA VAL A 100 4.33 -9.63 -3.63
C VAL A 100 3.19 -9.90 -4.61
N LEU A 101 2.90 -11.18 -4.90
CA LEU A 101 1.79 -11.56 -5.79
C LEU A 101 0.44 -11.10 -5.25
N PHE A 102 0.18 -11.33 -3.97
CA PHE A 102 -1.07 -10.87 -3.35
C PHE A 102 -1.14 -9.34 -3.30
N GLY A 103 -0.04 -8.67 -2.94
CA GLY A 103 0.06 -7.22 -2.90
C GLY A 103 -0.19 -6.58 -4.26
N ALA A 104 0.36 -7.17 -5.33
CA ALA A 104 0.11 -6.74 -6.70
C ALA A 104 -1.38 -6.82 -7.09
N ILE A 105 -2.10 -7.85 -6.63
CA ILE A 105 -3.53 -7.98 -6.95
C ILE A 105 -4.40 -7.09 -6.05
N SER A 106 -4.10 -7.01 -4.74
CA SER A 106 -4.88 -6.22 -3.78
C SER A 106 -4.58 -4.71 -3.87
N GLY A 107 -3.40 -4.33 -4.35
CA GLY A 107 -2.93 -2.95 -4.40
C GLY A 107 -2.75 -2.29 -3.03
N SER A 108 -2.81 -3.07 -1.93
CA SER A 108 -2.77 -2.58 -0.55
C SER A 108 -1.72 -3.30 0.28
N SER A 109 -0.73 -2.54 0.76
CA SER A 109 0.32 -3.08 1.65
C SER A 109 -0.22 -3.49 3.01
N THR A 110 -1.20 -2.78 3.54
CA THR A 110 -1.81 -3.08 4.84
C THR A 110 -2.64 -4.36 4.80
N ALA A 111 -3.45 -4.56 3.76
CA ALA A 111 -4.20 -5.80 3.56
C ALA A 111 -3.26 -7.00 3.38
N MET A 112 -2.19 -6.82 2.58
CA MET A 112 -1.17 -7.85 2.38
C MET A 112 -0.48 -8.19 3.71
N ALA A 113 -0.02 -7.19 4.46
CA ALA A 113 0.66 -7.41 5.74
C ALA A 113 -0.25 -8.11 6.76
N ALA A 114 -1.53 -7.74 6.83
CA ALA A 114 -2.51 -8.40 7.69
C ALA A 114 -2.68 -9.89 7.31
N ALA A 115 -2.92 -10.19 6.04
CA ALA A 115 -3.09 -11.56 5.56
C ALA A 115 -1.84 -12.42 5.80
N MET A 116 -0.65 -11.91 5.49
CA MET A 116 0.60 -12.64 5.69
C MET A 116 0.96 -12.82 7.17
N SER A 117 0.57 -11.88 8.03
CA SER A 117 0.76 -12.00 9.48
C SER A 117 -0.04 -13.17 10.07
N VAL A 118 -1.18 -13.48 9.51
CA VAL A 118 -2.02 -14.62 9.95
C VAL A 118 -1.51 -15.93 9.33
N ILE A 119 -1.12 -15.93 8.06
CA ILE A 119 -0.80 -17.14 7.29
C ILE A 119 0.68 -17.51 7.44
N ALA A 120 1.59 -16.59 7.14
CA ALA A 120 3.01 -16.90 7.00
C ALA A 120 3.81 -16.70 8.29
N TYR A 121 3.49 -15.68 9.10
CA TYR A 121 4.24 -15.39 10.32
C TYR A 121 4.32 -16.56 11.29
N PRO A 122 3.21 -17.20 11.72
CA PRO A 122 3.26 -18.31 12.67
C PRO A 122 4.04 -19.50 12.09
N GLU A 123 3.96 -19.72 10.80
CA GLU A 123 4.64 -20.84 10.16
C GLU A 123 6.15 -20.59 10.04
N LEU A 124 6.59 -19.35 9.74
CA LEU A 124 7.99 -18.95 9.79
C LEU A 124 8.58 -19.20 11.18
N VAL A 125 7.88 -18.76 12.23
CA VAL A 125 8.33 -18.95 13.63
C VAL A 125 8.40 -20.42 14.00
N LYS A 126 7.42 -21.25 13.60
CA LYS A 126 7.45 -22.71 13.82
C LYS A 126 8.63 -23.40 13.14
N ARG A 127 9.04 -22.92 11.96
CA ARG A 127 10.21 -23.42 11.22
C ARG A 127 11.54 -22.91 11.75
N GLY A 128 11.53 -22.18 12.88
CA GLY A 128 12.76 -21.73 13.57
C GLY A 128 13.28 -20.37 13.11
N TYR A 129 12.55 -19.64 12.25
CA TYR A 129 12.95 -18.27 11.91
C TYR A 129 12.81 -17.35 13.13
N PRO A 130 13.79 -16.48 13.40
CA PRO A 130 13.66 -15.46 14.44
C PRO A 130 12.43 -14.59 14.24
N LYS A 131 11.71 -14.24 15.29
CA LYS A 131 10.49 -13.43 15.23
C LYS A 131 10.69 -12.10 14.48
N TRP A 132 11.84 -11.44 14.72
CA TRP A 132 12.17 -10.19 14.05
C TRP A 132 12.36 -10.38 12.54
N MET A 133 12.96 -11.50 12.12
CA MET A 133 13.14 -11.83 10.71
C MET A 133 11.80 -12.14 10.03
N ALA A 134 10.94 -12.95 10.68
CA ALA A 134 9.60 -13.25 10.17
C ALA A 134 8.76 -11.98 9.98
N ALA A 135 8.80 -11.06 10.96
CA ALA A 135 8.14 -9.76 10.84
C ALA A 135 8.77 -8.87 9.76
N GLY A 136 10.11 -8.87 9.66
CA GLY A 136 10.86 -8.09 8.67
C GLY A 136 10.55 -8.49 7.23
N VAL A 137 10.46 -9.79 6.93
CA VAL A 137 10.09 -10.31 5.60
C VAL A 137 8.70 -9.83 5.20
N ILE A 138 7.72 -9.89 6.11
CA ILE A 138 6.36 -9.43 5.83
C ILE A 138 6.31 -7.90 5.65
N ALA A 139 7.02 -7.16 6.49
CA ALA A 139 7.08 -5.71 6.41
C ALA A 139 7.75 -5.22 5.10
N SER A 140 8.86 -5.84 4.70
CA SER A 140 9.56 -5.50 3.44
C SER A 140 8.69 -5.79 2.22
N ALA A 141 7.97 -6.92 2.23
CA ALA A 141 7.02 -7.25 1.17
C ALA A 141 5.90 -6.21 1.03
N GLY A 142 5.49 -5.55 2.14
CA GLY A 142 4.54 -4.45 2.13
C GLY A 142 4.98 -3.25 1.31
N GLY A 143 6.25 -2.87 1.43
CA GLY A 143 6.85 -1.81 0.63
C GLY A 143 6.90 -2.16 -0.87
N ILE A 144 7.24 -3.39 -1.19
CA ILE A 144 7.30 -3.88 -2.58
C ILE A 144 5.90 -3.91 -3.20
N ALA A 145 4.89 -4.35 -2.46
CA ALA A 145 3.50 -4.43 -2.92
C ALA A 145 2.92 -3.07 -3.36
N LEU A 146 3.45 -1.95 -2.84
CA LEU A 146 3.03 -0.60 -3.26
C LEU A 146 3.55 -0.21 -4.65
N LEU A 147 4.67 -0.80 -5.07
CA LEU A 147 5.34 -0.45 -6.33
C LEU A 147 4.93 -1.35 -7.49
N ILE A 148 4.62 -2.63 -7.20
CA ILE A 148 4.24 -3.58 -8.26
C ILE A 148 2.79 -3.34 -8.66
N PRO A 149 2.51 -3.03 -9.94
CA PRO A 149 1.15 -2.78 -10.40
C PRO A 149 0.30 -4.08 -10.45
N PRO A 150 -1.03 -3.93 -10.30
CA PRO A 150 -1.76 -2.69 -10.01
C PRO A 150 -1.66 -2.25 -8.54
N SER A 151 -1.38 -0.96 -8.30
CA SER A 151 -1.24 -0.40 -6.97
C SER A 151 -2.20 0.76 -6.76
N ILE A 152 -2.96 0.72 -5.66
CA ILE A 152 -3.88 1.81 -5.26
C ILE A 152 -3.10 3.12 -5.07
N THR A 153 -1.90 3.04 -4.52
CA THR A 153 -1.04 4.21 -4.29
C THR A 153 -0.65 4.88 -5.59
N LEU A 154 -0.28 4.10 -6.63
CA LEU A 154 0.06 4.65 -7.95
C LEU A 154 -1.16 5.23 -8.65
N ILE A 155 -2.35 4.62 -8.48
CA ILE A 155 -3.62 5.18 -8.99
C ILE A 155 -3.89 6.54 -8.35
N LEU A 156 -3.83 6.63 -7.02
CA LEU A 156 -4.03 7.89 -6.29
C LEU A 156 -3.03 8.96 -6.71
N PHE A 157 -1.75 8.59 -6.81
CA PHE A 157 -0.70 9.49 -7.26
C PHE A 157 -0.97 10.02 -8.66
N GLY A 158 -1.33 9.15 -9.61
CA GLY A 158 -1.65 9.53 -10.99
C GLY A 158 -2.87 10.46 -11.08
N VAL A 159 -3.90 10.21 -10.27
CA VAL A 159 -5.11 11.05 -10.20
C VAL A 159 -4.80 12.44 -9.64
N ILE A 160 -3.93 12.55 -8.64
CA ILE A 160 -3.55 13.83 -8.00
C ILE A 160 -2.63 14.63 -8.89
N THR A 161 -1.65 13.98 -9.51
CA THR A 161 -0.62 14.64 -10.33
C THR A 161 -1.00 14.78 -11.80
N GLU A 162 -2.16 14.21 -12.19
CA GLU A 162 -2.64 14.19 -13.57
C GLU A 162 -1.69 13.49 -14.56
N ILE A 163 -0.85 12.58 -14.03
CA ILE A 163 0.06 11.75 -14.83
C ILE A 163 -0.67 10.45 -15.24
N SER A 164 -0.32 9.92 -16.40
CA SER A 164 -0.84 8.64 -16.89
C SER A 164 -0.58 7.51 -15.90
N ILE A 165 -1.65 6.85 -15.44
CA ILE A 165 -1.56 5.72 -14.51
C ILE A 165 -0.85 4.52 -15.17
N ILE A 166 -1.00 4.35 -16.46
CA ILE A 166 -0.34 3.29 -17.23
C ILE A 166 1.18 3.51 -17.19
N ASP A 167 1.65 4.73 -17.40
CA ASP A 167 3.08 5.05 -17.35
C ASP A 167 3.65 4.89 -15.94
N LEU A 168 2.87 5.26 -14.92
CA LEU A 168 3.24 5.03 -13.51
C LEU A 168 3.34 3.54 -13.19
N PHE A 169 2.46 2.72 -13.73
CA PHE A 169 2.53 1.27 -13.56
C PHE A 169 3.80 0.71 -14.19
N PHE A 170 4.13 1.10 -15.43
CA PHE A 170 5.39 0.69 -16.05
C PHE A 170 6.61 1.20 -15.29
N ALA A 171 6.58 2.43 -14.81
CA ALA A 171 7.67 2.98 -13.99
C ALA A 171 7.85 2.25 -12.66
N GLY A 172 6.76 1.72 -12.07
CA GLY A 172 6.79 0.98 -10.81
C GLY A 172 7.38 -0.44 -10.91
N ILE A 173 7.31 -1.08 -12.09
CA ILE A 173 7.76 -2.46 -12.29
C ILE A 173 9.26 -2.61 -11.98
N VAL A 174 10.09 -1.76 -12.56
CA VAL A 174 11.56 -1.86 -12.41
C VAL A 174 11.99 -1.71 -10.94
N PRO A 175 11.63 -0.62 -10.22
CA PRO A 175 12.00 -0.49 -8.82
C PRO A 175 11.35 -1.54 -7.93
N GLY A 176 10.12 -2.00 -8.24
CA GLY A 176 9.46 -3.07 -7.53
C GLY A 176 10.23 -4.41 -7.61
N ILE A 177 10.67 -4.79 -8.82
CA ILE A 177 11.48 -5.99 -9.02
C ILE A 177 12.86 -5.84 -8.34
N MET A 178 13.50 -4.68 -8.45
CA MET A 178 14.78 -4.42 -7.78
C MET A 178 14.66 -4.59 -6.26
N LEU A 179 13.64 -4.02 -5.64
CA LEU A 179 13.40 -4.17 -4.21
C LEU A 179 13.07 -5.62 -3.82
N ALA A 180 12.32 -6.35 -4.66
CA ALA A 180 12.06 -7.76 -4.44
C ALA A 180 13.38 -8.57 -4.44
N ILE A 181 14.25 -8.37 -5.42
CA ILE A 181 15.56 -9.03 -5.49
C ILE A 181 16.44 -8.65 -4.30
N LEU A 182 16.52 -7.36 -3.93
CA LEU A 182 17.28 -6.91 -2.77
C LEU A 182 16.76 -7.53 -1.46
N SER A 183 15.45 -7.66 -1.31
CA SER A 183 14.86 -8.34 -0.15
C SER A 183 15.21 -9.83 -0.13
N LEU A 184 15.25 -10.51 -1.28
CA LEU A 184 15.67 -11.90 -1.37
C LEU A 184 17.14 -12.10 -0.98
N ILE A 185 18.02 -11.15 -1.30
CA ILE A 185 19.44 -11.19 -0.92
C ILE A 185 19.63 -11.05 0.59
N HIS A 186 18.71 -10.34 1.27
CA HIS A 186 18.79 -10.11 2.72
C HIS A 186 18.23 -11.27 3.57
N ILE A 187 17.52 -12.20 2.99
CA ILE A 187 16.96 -13.40 3.61
C ILE A 187 18.00 -14.53 3.62
#